data_2cd3830609c85090fc02de56b6d3c087
#
_entry.id   2cd3830609c85090fc02de56b6d3c087
#
_cell.length_a   1.000
_cell.length_b   1.000
_cell.length_c   1.000
_cell.angle_alpha   90.00
_cell.angle_beta   90.00
_cell.angle_gamma   90.00
#
_symmetry.space_group_name_H-M   'P 1'
#
loop_
_entity.id
_entity.type
_entity.pdbx_description
1 polymer ?
#
loop_
_entity_poly.entity_id
_entity_poly.type
_entity_poly.pdbx_seq_one_letter_code
_entity_poly.pdbx_strand_id
1 'polypeptide(L)' 'MLKYIRDEKDMFYLFSNEVQHKDVAESLRATVKSAGFYMADGEDSLAYGKSPSLDIGALPDDIVLIKQQMAA' A
#
# COMPACT_ATOMS: atom_id res chain seq x y z
N MET A 1 6.11 9.96 -4.60
CA MET A 1 5.98 8.58 -4.10
C MET A 1 5.10 8.54 -2.87
N LEU A 2 4.16 7.62 -2.85
CA LEU A 2 3.27 7.42 -1.72
C LEU A 2 3.61 6.10 -1.02
N LYS A 3 3.17 5.97 0.21
CA LYS A 3 3.14 4.69 0.91
C LYS A 3 1.75 4.08 0.78
N TYR A 4 1.63 2.77 0.95
CA TYR A 4 0.34 2.12 0.98
C TYR A 4 0.30 0.96 1.97
N ILE A 5 -0.91 0.62 2.39
CA ILE A 5 -1.21 -0.64 3.05
C ILE A 5 -2.40 -1.29 2.34
N ARG A 6 -2.45 -2.61 2.38
CA ARG A 6 -3.54 -3.42 1.89
C ARG A 6 -4.08 -4.22 3.07
N ASP A 7 -5.39 -4.12 3.33
CA ASP A 7 -5.99 -4.85 4.44
C ASP A 7 -6.41 -6.27 4.01
N GLU A 8 -6.97 -7.01 4.95
CA GLU A 8 -7.41 -8.40 4.72
C GLU A 8 -8.56 -8.52 3.74
N LYS A 9 -9.27 -7.41 3.47
CA LYS A 9 -10.37 -7.35 2.50
C LYS A 9 -9.89 -6.88 1.13
N ASP A 10 -8.58 -6.78 0.94
CA ASP A 10 -7.95 -6.32 -0.29
C ASP A 10 -8.24 -4.86 -0.63
N MET A 11 -8.58 -4.06 0.39
CA MET A 11 -8.72 -2.62 0.25
C MET A 11 -7.37 -1.96 0.44
N PHE A 12 -7.02 -1.05 -0.47
CA PHE A 12 -5.76 -0.30 -0.43
C PHE A 12 -5.98 1.10 0.11
N TYR A 13 -5.06 1.53 0.95
CA TYR A 13 -5.03 2.89 1.49
C TYR A 13 -3.68 3.51 1.15
N LEU A 14 -3.73 4.60 0.38
CA LEU A 14 -2.53 5.33 -0.03
C LEU A 14 -2.42 6.59 0.82
N PHE A 15 -1.19 6.90 1.24
CA PHE A 15 -0.95 8.02 2.14
C PHE A 15 0.44 8.61 1.95
N SER A 16 0.67 9.75 2.59
CA SER A 16 1.92 10.49 2.49
C SER A 16 3.12 9.63 2.90
N ASN A 17 4.19 9.76 2.14
CA ASN A 17 5.47 9.13 2.46
C ASN A 17 6.03 9.55 3.82
N GLU A 18 5.56 10.67 4.38
CA GLU A 18 6.01 11.17 5.67
C GLU A 18 5.35 10.47 6.86
N VAL A 19 4.26 9.74 6.63
CA VAL A 19 3.52 9.01 7.66
C VAL A 19 4.01 7.57 7.69
N GLN A 20 4.16 6.99 8.88
CA GLN A 20 4.57 5.60 9.00
C GLN A 20 3.40 4.66 8.71
N HIS A 21 3.69 3.54 8.02
CA HIS A 21 2.68 2.52 7.74
C HIS A 21 1.97 2.04 9.01
N LYS A 22 2.73 1.86 10.08
CA LYS A 22 2.22 1.43 11.38
C LYS A 22 1.14 2.37 11.90
N ASP A 23 1.36 3.67 11.80
CA ASP A 23 0.42 4.67 12.32
C ASP A 23 -0.90 4.64 11.56
N VAL A 24 -0.85 4.47 10.25
CA VAL A 24 -2.06 4.35 9.43
C VAL A 24 -2.80 3.06 9.77
N ALA A 25 -2.09 1.95 9.86
CA ALA A 25 -2.68 0.67 10.21
C ALA A 25 -3.40 0.71 11.56
N GLU A 26 -2.77 1.34 12.56
CA GLU A 26 -3.37 1.49 13.88
C GLU A 26 -4.60 2.39 13.85
N SER A 27 -4.55 3.51 13.12
CA SER A 27 -5.68 4.42 13.00
C SER A 27 -6.90 3.76 12.36
N LEU A 28 -6.66 2.91 11.38
CA LEU A 28 -7.73 2.18 10.67
C LEU A 28 -8.12 0.89 11.36
N ARG A 29 -7.38 0.46 12.36
CA ARG A 29 -7.52 -0.85 13.01
C ARG A 29 -7.48 -1.97 11.96
N ALA A 30 -6.59 -1.80 10.99
CA ALA A 30 -6.48 -2.72 9.86
C ALA A 30 -5.58 -3.90 10.20
N THR A 31 -5.96 -5.08 9.70
CA THR A 31 -5.07 -6.22 9.61
C THR A 31 -4.38 -6.12 8.25
N VAL A 32 -3.08 -5.90 8.26
CA VAL A 32 -2.32 -5.60 7.05
C VAL A 32 -1.85 -6.88 6.38
N LYS A 33 -2.23 -7.04 5.12
CA LYS A 33 -1.85 -8.17 4.28
C LYS A 33 -0.57 -7.88 3.49
N SER A 34 -0.44 -6.66 2.98
CA SER A 34 0.76 -6.20 2.31
C SER A 34 0.94 -4.71 2.52
N ALA A 35 2.16 -4.22 2.32
CA ALA A 35 2.50 -2.83 2.51
C ALA A 35 3.75 -2.49 1.72
N GLY A 36 3.90 -1.23 1.34
CA GLY A 36 5.07 -0.80 0.59
C GLY A 36 4.92 0.62 0.11
N PHE A 37 5.49 0.87 -1.06
CA PHE A 37 5.53 2.18 -1.70
C PHE A 37 4.85 2.11 -3.05
N TYR A 38 4.10 3.16 -3.36
CA TYR A 38 3.42 3.29 -4.65
C TYR A 38 3.99 4.47 -5.41
N MET A 39 4.44 4.20 -6.63
CA MET A 39 4.92 5.24 -7.54
C MET A 39 3.98 5.29 -8.73
N ALA A 40 3.34 6.43 -8.93
CA ALA A 40 2.48 6.65 -10.08
C ALA A 40 3.32 7.12 -11.26
N ASP A 41 3.34 6.35 -12.34
CA ASP A 41 4.06 6.68 -13.57
C ASP A 41 3.26 6.16 -14.78
N GLY A 42 2.03 6.64 -14.89
CA GLY A 42 1.13 6.20 -15.95
C GLY A 42 0.97 4.69 -15.98
N GLU A 43 1.22 4.07 -17.13
CA GLU A 43 1.14 2.63 -17.30
C GLU A 43 2.25 1.88 -16.59
N ASP A 44 3.33 2.58 -16.23
CA ASP A 44 4.49 2.00 -15.56
C ASP A 44 4.44 2.18 -14.04
N SER A 45 3.26 2.45 -13.48
CA SER A 45 3.10 2.57 -12.04
C SER A 45 3.56 1.31 -11.31
N LEU A 46 4.18 1.50 -10.15
CA LEU A 46 4.79 0.40 -9.38
C LEU A 46 4.29 0.38 -7.94
N ALA A 47 4.13 -0.83 -7.41
CA ALA A 47 3.96 -1.08 -5.99
C ALA A 47 5.10 -2.00 -5.55
N TYR A 48 5.93 -1.54 -4.62
CA TYR A 48 7.18 -2.23 -4.30
C TYR A 48 7.65 -1.97 -2.88
N GLY A 49 8.68 -2.70 -2.50
CA GLY A 49 9.38 -2.45 -1.26
C GLY A 49 8.73 -3.10 -0.04
N LYS A 50 9.02 -2.54 1.11
CA LYS A 50 8.66 -3.12 2.38
C LYS A 50 8.41 -2.00 3.39
N SER A 51 7.45 -2.22 4.30
CA SER A 51 7.24 -1.34 5.44
C SER A 51 8.19 -1.72 6.57
N PRO A 52 9.18 -0.90 6.92
CA PRO A 52 10.04 -1.21 8.05
C PRO A 52 9.28 -1.24 9.39
N SER A 53 8.30 -0.36 9.55
CA SER A 53 7.55 -0.26 10.82
C SER A 53 6.62 -1.44 11.06
N LEU A 54 6.13 -2.10 9.99
CA LEU A 54 5.26 -3.27 10.11
C LEU A 54 5.98 -4.59 9.83
N ASP A 55 7.17 -4.53 9.24
CA ASP A 55 7.90 -5.70 8.77
C ASP A 55 7.08 -6.53 7.76
N ILE A 56 6.34 -5.83 6.90
CA ILE A 56 5.49 -6.44 5.87
C ILE A 56 5.87 -5.82 4.53
N GLY A 57 6.00 -6.65 3.51
CA GLY A 57 6.39 -6.23 2.17
C GLY A 57 5.24 -6.20 1.18
N ALA A 58 5.55 -5.69 -0.01
CA ALA A 58 4.64 -5.69 -1.15
C ALA A 58 4.44 -7.11 -1.68
N LEU A 59 3.23 -7.37 -2.19
CA LEU A 59 2.91 -8.61 -2.88
C LEU A 59 2.87 -8.37 -4.39
N PRO A 60 3.16 -9.41 -5.20
CA PRO A 60 3.23 -9.23 -6.66
C PRO A 60 1.94 -8.73 -7.33
N ASP A 61 0.78 -9.04 -6.76
CA ASP A 61 -0.50 -8.63 -7.32
C ASP A 61 -0.96 -7.23 -6.85
N ASP A 62 -0.23 -6.60 -5.93
CA ASP A 62 -0.64 -5.32 -5.36
C ASP A 62 -0.87 -4.26 -6.44
N ILE A 63 0.06 -4.13 -7.39
CA ILE A 63 -0.05 -3.08 -8.40
C ILE A 63 -1.28 -3.26 -9.29
N VAL A 64 -1.62 -4.48 -9.63
CA VAL A 64 -2.80 -4.76 -10.46
C VAL A 64 -4.08 -4.36 -9.71
N LEU A 65 -4.16 -4.74 -8.45
CA LEU A 65 -5.33 -4.47 -7.60
C LEU A 65 -5.45 -2.98 -7.26
N ILE A 66 -4.33 -2.29 -7.02
CA ILE A 66 -4.36 -0.83 -6.82
C ILE A 66 -4.94 -0.13 -8.04
N LYS A 67 -4.49 -0.49 -9.23
CA LYS A 67 -4.99 0.09 -10.47
C LYS A 67 -6.49 -0.16 -10.64
N GLN A 68 -6.96 -1.34 -10.32
CA GLN A 68 -8.38 -1.68 -10.38
C GLN A 68 -9.19 -0.82 -9.40
N GLN A 69 -8.72 -0.66 -8.19
CA GLN A 69 -9.40 0.16 -7.19
C GLN A 69 -9.47 1.62 -7.63
N MET A 70 -8.38 2.16 -8.16
CA MET A 70 -8.33 3.56 -8.60
C MET A 70 -9.19 3.82 -9.83
N ALA A 71 -9.42 2.82 -10.67
CA ALA A 71 -10.24 2.93 -11.87
C ALA A 71 -11.74 2.82 -11.58
N ALA A 72 -12.10 2.37 -10.41
CA ALA A 72 -13.51 2.13 -10.05
C ALA A 72 -14.30 3.42 -9.81
#